data_cd56cfdd299cb23db4134ae2f9611b7d
#
_entry.id   cd56cfdd299cb23db4134ae2f9611b7d
#
_cell.length_a   1.000
_cell.length_b   1.000
_cell.length_c   1.000
_cell.angle_alpha   90.00
_cell.angle_beta   90.00
_cell.angle_gamma   90.00
#
_symmetry.space_group_name_H-M   'P 1'
#
loop_
_entity.id
_entity.type
_entity.pdbx_description
1 polymer ?
#
loop_
_entity_poly.entity_id
_entity_poly.type
_entity_poly.pdbx_seq_one_letter_code
_entity_poly.pdbx_strand_id
1 'polypeptide(L)'
;MKTAFMVVLICLSLRCDLAVGQSFDCRKSASSTEKAICGSSELSALDSRMAAAWRRSTEIFAGAEAEAMLVPLRNEQREWLSRRNACGGDLSCLRLTYRQRIAVLDFRPFPERAPVDLFVGIFSHKGFMKAYIQRLDATSARVLIEGADPERGRWICHFEGIGTVRENHLEALDTETGGRLVLERDGEGILIPNLDSNFAANQVNCGLNGMMNFAYRRTR
;
A
#
# COMPACT_ATOMS: atom_id res chain seq x y z
N MET A 1 -69.47 0.39 -25.00
CA MET A 1 -68.88 0.39 -23.66
C MET A 1 -67.59 -0.44 -23.74
N LYS A 2 -66.42 0.20 -23.79
CA LYS A 2 -65.09 -0.45 -23.84
C LYS A 2 -64.38 -0.14 -22.53
N THR A 3 -64.28 -1.14 -21.65
CA THR A 3 -63.60 -1.09 -20.38
C THR A 3 -62.07 -1.31 -20.65
N ALA A 4 -61.27 -0.27 -20.46
CA ALA A 4 -59.79 -0.35 -20.51
C ALA A 4 -59.28 -0.86 -19.17
N PHE A 5 -58.62 -2.02 -19.17
CA PHE A 5 -57.89 -2.57 -18.04
C PHE A 5 -56.49 -1.91 -17.99
N MET A 6 -56.27 -1.12 -16.97
CA MET A 6 -54.98 -0.48 -16.70
C MET A 6 -54.12 -1.44 -15.87
N VAL A 7 -53.17 -2.09 -16.51
CA VAL A 7 -52.14 -2.93 -15.83
C VAL A 7 -51.07 -2.03 -15.25
N VAL A 8 -51.05 -1.89 -13.93
CA VAL A 8 -49.99 -1.21 -13.19
C VAL A 8 -48.83 -2.19 -13.05
N LEU A 9 -47.76 -1.95 -13.81
CA LEU A 9 -46.49 -2.66 -13.68
C LEU A 9 -45.76 -2.11 -12.45
N ILE A 10 -45.77 -2.83 -11.32
CA ILE A 10 -44.94 -2.55 -10.16
C ILE A 10 -43.54 -3.07 -10.48
N CYS A 11 -42.65 -2.17 -10.93
CA CYS A 11 -41.21 -2.46 -10.97
C CYS A 11 -40.69 -2.58 -9.54
N LEU A 12 -40.60 -3.80 -9.01
CA LEU A 12 -39.75 -4.11 -7.86
C LEU A 12 -38.29 -3.93 -8.31
N SER A 13 -37.73 -2.79 -8.01
CA SER A 13 -36.27 -2.58 -8.10
C SER A 13 -35.59 -3.48 -7.06
N LEU A 14 -35.26 -4.72 -7.45
CA LEU A 14 -34.25 -5.48 -6.73
C LEU A 14 -32.95 -4.66 -6.75
N ARG A 15 -32.68 -3.96 -5.67
CA ARG A 15 -31.34 -3.50 -5.38
C ARG A 15 -30.51 -4.76 -5.16
N CYS A 16 -29.80 -5.18 -6.20
CA CYS A 16 -28.72 -6.13 -6.07
C CYS A 16 -27.61 -5.36 -5.33
N ASP A 17 -27.67 -5.34 -4.00
CA ASP A 17 -26.51 -5.00 -3.19
C ASP A 17 -25.46 -6.02 -3.60
N LEU A 18 -24.48 -5.57 -4.39
CA LEU A 18 -23.25 -6.31 -4.62
C LEU A 18 -22.63 -6.48 -3.24
N ALA A 19 -23.00 -7.55 -2.57
CA ALA A 19 -22.33 -7.99 -1.35
C ALA A 19 -20.86 -8.14 -1.73
N VAL A 20 -20.05 -7.17 -1.33
CA VAL A 20 -18.59 -7.27 -1.43
C VAL A 20 -18.23 -8.44 -0.52
N GLY A 21 -18.06 -9.63 -1.13
CA GLY A 21 -17.87 -10.88 -0.42
C GLY A 21 -16.56 -10.83 0.37
N GLN A 22 -16.57 -11.44 1.55
CA GLN A 22 -15.38 -11.68 2.35
C GLN A 22 -14.30 -12.39 1.51
N SER A 23 -13.04 -12.33 1.95
CA SER A 23 -11.93 -13.03 1.30
C SER A 23 -12.05 -14.57 1.32
N PHE A 24 -13.03 -15.09 2.06
CA PHE A 24 -13.34 -16.52 2.21
C PHE A 24 -14.86 -16.77 2.29
N ASP A 25 -15.26 -18.05 2.08
CA ASP A 25 -16.68 -18.44 2.13
C ASP A 25 -17.17 -18.65 3.57
N CYS A 26 -18.03 -17.79 4.06
CA CYS A 26 -18.59 -17.85 5.42
C CYS A 26 -19.34 -19.16 5.73
N ARG A 27 -19.85 -19.88 4.73
CA ARG A 27 -20.49 -21.20 4.94
C ARG A 27 -19.49 -22.26 5.37
N LYS A 28 -18.20 -22.03 5.15
CA LYS A 28 -17.08 -22.89 5.51
C LYS A 28 -16.30 -22.41 6.73
N SER A 29 -16.79 -21.35 7.40
CA SER A 29 -16.11 -20.78 8.56
C SER A 29 -16.01 -21.81 9.70
N ALA A 30 -14.78 -22.19 10.05
CA ALA A 30 -14.50 -23.19 11.06
C ALA A 30 -14.00 -22.59 12.38
N SER A 31 -13.10 -21.59 12.30
CA SER A 31 -12.49 -20.97 13.45
C SER A 31 -13.37 -19.93 14.13
N SER A 32 -13.10 -19.62 15.41
CA SER A 32 -13.77 -18.52 16.13
C SER A 32 -13.55 -17.18 15.44
N THR A 33 -12.36 -16.95 14.88
CA THR A 33 -12.02 -15.74 14.12
C THR A 33 -12.88 -15.60 12.86
N GLU A 34 -13.01 -16.65 12.06
CA GLU A 34 -13.82 -16.63 10.84
C GLU A 34 -15.31 -16.43 11.16
N LYS A 35 -15.81 -17.10 12.21
CA LYS A 35 -17.19 -16.91 12.68
C LYS A 35 -17.44 -15.47 13.13
N ALA A 36 -16.49 -14.86 13.85
CA ALA A 36 -16.59 -13.47 14.28
C ALA A 36 -16.58 -12.49 13.08
N ILE A 37 -15.73 -12.74 12.07
CA ILE A 37 -15.70 -11.93 10.85
C ILE A 37 -17.03 -12.05 10.09
N CYS A 38 -17.55 -13.27 9.93
CA CYS A 38 -18.80 -13.51 9.24
C CYS A 38 -20.02 -12.97 9.99
N GLY A 39 -19.99 -12.98 11.31
CA GLY A 39 -21.06 -12.48 12.17
C GLY A 39 -21.11 -10.96 12.33
N SER A 40 -20.11 -10.22 11.83
CA SER A 40 -20.00 -8.77 11.95
C SER A 40 -19.91 -8.11 10.57
N SER A 41 -20.88 -7.29 10.21
CA SER A 41 -20.87 -6.54 8.94
C SER A 41 -19.64 -5.61 8.83
N GLU A 42 -19.21 -5.00 9.95
CA GLU A 42 -18.00 -4.17 9.99
C GLU A 42 -16.75 -4.99 9.69
N LEU A 43 -16.56 -6.15 10.35
CA LEU A 43 -15.40 -7.01 10.13
C LEU A 43 -15.40 -7.62 8.72
N SER A 44 -16.56 -7.99 8.19
CA SER A 44 -16.72 -8.44 6.81
C SER A 44 -16.27 -7.36 5.81
N ALA A 45 -16.65 -6.10 6.04
CA ALA A 45 -16.24 -4.98 5.22
C ALA A 45 -14.71 -4.71 5.34
N LEU A 46 -14.15 -4.83 6.54
CA LEU A 46 -12.71 -4.70 6.76
C LEU A 46 -11.94 -5.83 6.07
N ASP A 47 -12.42 -7.08 6.11
CA ASP A 47 -11.80 -8.21 5.43
C ASP A 47 -11.76 -8.00 3.90
N SER A 48 -12.86 -7.55 3.31
CA SER A 48 -12.95 -7.23 1.89
C SER A 48 -12.00 -6.09 1.50
N ARG A 49 -11.92 -5.04 2.33
CA ARG A 49 -10.98 -3.91 2.12
C ARG A 49 -9.53 -4.36 2.22
N MET A 50 -9.20 -5.20 3.18
CA MET A 50 -7.86 -5.77 3.34
C MET A 50 -7.48 -6.59 2.11
N ALA A 51 -8.37 -7.46 1.60
CA ALA A 51 -8.12 -8.23 0.40
C ALA A 51 -7.89 -7.34 -0.84
N ALA A 52 -8.66 -6.25 -0.98
CA ALA A 52 -8.44 -5.28 -2.05
C ALA A 52 -7.12 -4.51 -1.89
N ALA A 53 -6.77 -4.09 -0.67
CA ALA A 53 -5.50 -3.42 -0.38
C ALA A 53 -4.30 -4.35 -0.64
N TRP A 54 -4.42 -5.64 -0.29
CA TRP A 54 -3.42 -6.65 -0.59
C TRP A 54 -3.15 -6.77 -2.10
N ARG A 55 -4.20 -6.89 -2.93
CA ARG A 55 -4.03 -6.93 -4.39
C ARG A 55 -3.32 -5.70 -4.93
N ARG A 56 -3.76 -4.49 -4.53
CA ARG A 56 -3.10 -3.23 -4.97
C ARG A 56 -1.63 -3.16 -4.55
N SER A 57 -1.32 -3.55 -3.32
CA SER A 57 0.06 -3.53 -2.83
C SER A 57 0.94 -4.54 -3.59
N THR A 58 0.42 -5.75 -3.88
CA THR A 58 1.14 -6.73 -4.69
C THR A 58 1.32 -6.29 -6.13
N GLU A 59 0.34 -5.62 -6.74
CA GLU A 59 0.46 -5.05 -8.09
C GLU A 59 1.56 -3.98 -8.17
N ILE A 60 1.67 -3.12 -7.16
CA ILE A 60 2.73 -2.09 -7.09
C ILE A 60 4.12 -2.75 -7.06
N PHE A 61 4.28 -3.84 -6.30
CA PHE A 61 5.55 -4.55 -6.14
C PHE A 61 5.73 -5.72 -7.13
N ALA A 62 4.90 -5.87 -8.17
CA ALA A 62 4.94 -6.98 -9.13
C ALA A 62 5.72 -6.65 -10.43
N GLY A 63 6.51 -5.59 -10.46
CA GLY A 63 7.39 -5.30 -11.61
C GLY A 63 8.47 -6.38 -11.80
N ALA A 64 9.13 -6.40 -12.97
CA ALA A 64 9.99 -7.51 -13.41
C ALA A 64 11.19 -7.84 -12.48
N GLU A 65 11.54 -6.95 -11.55
CA GLU A 65 12.63 -7.12 -10.58
C GLU A 65 12.13 -7.19 -9.13
N ALA A 66 10.82 -7.16 -8.94
CA ALA A 66 10.19 -7.01 -7.61
C ALA A 66 9.98 -8.32 -6.84
N GLU A 67 10.53 -9.46 -7.27
CA GLU A 67 10.43 -10.71 -6.48
C GLU A 67 11.09 -10.52 -5.11
N ALA A 68 12.17 -9.74 -5.03
CA ALA A 68 12.84 -9.38 -3.78
C ALA A 68 11.89 -8.69 -2.77
N MET A 69 10.97 -7.83 -3.26
CA MET A 69 9.97 -7.16 -2.41
C MET A 69 8.73 -8.01 -2.14
N LEU A 70 8.33 -8.85 -3.09
CA LEU A 70 7.13 -9.70 -2.95
C LEU A 70 7.30 -10.80 -1.91
N VAL A 71 8.48 -11.41 -1.80
CA VAL A 71 8.74 -12.47 -0.81
C VAL A 71 8.59 -11.94 0.63
N PRO A 72 9.23 -10.85 1.04
CA PRO A 72 9.01 -10.23 2.35
C PRO A 72 7.54 -9.83 2.57
N LEU A 73 6.88 -9.22 1.59
CA LEU A 73 5.48 -8.82 1.69
C LEU A 73 4.54 -10.01 1.94
N ARG A 74 4.78 -11.16 1.27
CA ARG A 74 4.04 -12.41 1.48
C ARG A 74 4.30 -12.99 2.87
N ASN A 75 5.54 -12.92 3.38
CA ASN A 75 5.87 -13.37 4.73
C ASN A 75 5.14 -12.54 5.78
N GLU A 76 5.18 -11.21 5.66
CA GLU A 76 4.44 -10.28 6.52
C GLU A 76 2.92 -10.58 6.50
N GLN A 77 2.37 -10.94 5.33
CA GLN A 77 0.96 -11.30 5.22
C GLN A 77 0.65 -12.60 6.00
N ARG A 78 1.52 -13.59 5.94
CA ARG A 78 1.36 -14.84 6.73
C ARG A 78 1.43 -14.57 8.23
N GLU A 79 2.38 -13.76 8.66
CA GLU A 79 2.51 -13.35 10.06
C GLU A 79 1.29 -12.54 10.52
N TRP A 80 0.79 -11.63 9.68
CA TRP A 80 -0.43 -10.90 9.97
C TRP A 80 -1.64 -11.83 10.12
N LEU A 81 -1.80 -12.83 9.25
CA LEU A 81 -2.85 -13.84 9.36
C LEU A 81 -2.76 -14.59 10.69
N SER A 82 -1.55 -14.92 11.14
CA SER A 82 -1.32 -15.55 12.44
C SER A 82 -1.77 -14.64 13.58
N ARG A 83 -1.37 -13.35 13.58
CA ARG A 83 -1.80 -12.36 14.59
C ARG A 83 -3.32 -12.15 14.58
N ARG A 84 -3.93 -12.04 13.39
CA ARG A 84 -5.40 -11.95 13.25
C ARG A 84 -6.09 -13.15 13.90
N ASN A 85 -5.61 -14.36 13.61
CA ASN A 85 -6.20 -15.59 14.13
C ASN A 85 -6.03 -15.72 15.65
N ALA A 86 -4.95 -15.18 16.22
CA ALA A 86 -4.73 -15.13 17.67
C ALA A 86 -5.75 -14.25 18.41
N CYS A 87 -6.43 -13.31 17.73
CA CYS A 87 -7.55 -12.57 18.29
C CYS A 87 -8.76 -13.46 18.64
N GLY A 88 -8.90 -14.65 18.05
CA GLY A 88 -10.05 -15.52 18.22
C GLY A 88 -11.35 -14.80 17.84
N GLY A 89 -12.30 -14.73 18.81
CA GLY A 89 -13.58 -14.02 18.63
C GLY A 89 -13.62 -12.57 19.13
N ASP A 90 -12.49 -12.01 19.59
CA ASP A 90 -12.44 -10.63 20.09
C ASP A 90 -12.58 -9.62 18.93
N LEU A 91 -13.74 -8.97 18.87
CA LEU A 91 -14.07 -8.01 17.82
C LEU A 91 -13.18 -6.77 17.85
N SER A 92 -12.72 -6.31 19.03
CA SER A 92 -11.88 -5.13 19.16
C SER A 92 -10.45 -5.40 18.67
N CYS A 93 -9.89 -6.54 19.06
CA CYS A 93 -8.62 -7.04 18.57
C CYS A 93 -8.63 -7.18 17.02
N LEU A 94 -9.67 -7.83 16.49
CA LEU A 94 -9.84 -8.01 15.05
C LEU A 94 -9.91 -6.67 14.30
N ARG A 95 -10.75 -5.71 14.78
CA ARG A 95 -10.83 -4.37 14.17
C ARG A 95 -9.48 -3.68 14.10
N LEU A 96 -8.75 -3.66 15.21
CA LEU A 96 -7.43 -3.02 15.27
C LEU A 96 -6.46 -3.68 14.29
N THR A 97 -6.37 -5.01 14.31
CA THR A 97 -5.49 -5.79 13.44
C THR A 97 -5.77 -5.56 11.96
N TYR A 98 -7.05 -5.51 11.55
CA TYR A 98 -7.43 -5.19 10.17
C TYR A 98 -7.09 -3.75 9.79
N ARG A 99 -7.43 -2.76 10.63
CA ARG A 99 -7.18 -1.34 10.34
C ARG A 99 -5.69 -1.06 10.18
N GLN A 100 -4.85 -1.64 11.03
CA GLN A 100 -3.39 -1.50 10.91
C GLN A 100 -2.87 -2.12 9.62
N ARG A 101 -3.31 -3.35 9.27
CA ARG A 101 -2.86 -4.00 8.02
C ARG A 101 -3.31 -3.24 6.78
N ILE A 102 -4.55 -2.78 6.74
CA ILE A 102 -5.07 -1.96 5.65
C ILE A 102 -4.25 -0.67 5.50
N ALA A 103 -3.90 -0.01 6.61
CA ALA A 103 -3.09 1.20 6.56
C ALA A 103 -1.71 0.93 5.94
N VAL A 104 -1.03 -0.15 6.33
CA VAL A 104 0.24 -0.56 5.72
C VAL A 104 0.08 -0.78 4.22
N LEU A 105 -0.88 -1.61 3.82
CA LEU A 105 -1.09 -2.00 2.42
C LEU A 105 -1.57 -0.84 1.53
N ASP A 106 -2.26 0.14 2.10
CA ASP A 106 -2.74 1.35 1.41
C ASP A 106 -1.75 2.53 1.52
N PHE A 107 -0.52 2.30 2.03
CA PHE A 107 0.51 3.34 2.20
C PHE A 107 0.01 4.53 3.03
N ARG A 108 -0.68 4.26 4.12
CA ARG A 108 -1.22 5.28 5.03
C ARG A 108 -0.54 5.24 6.39
N PRO A 109 -0.34 6.39 7.01
CA PRO A 109 0.15 6.45 8.37
C PRO A 109 -0.86 5.81 9.34
N PHE A 110 -0.35 5.30 10.46
CA PHE A 110 -1.20 4.83 11.54
C PHE A 110 -1.85 5.99 12.29
N PRO A 111 -3.01 5.77 12.97
CA PRO A 111 -3.59 6.76 13.87
C PRO A 111 -2.61 7.17 14.97
N GLU A 112 -1.91 6.19 15.55
CA GLU A 112 -0.82 6.39 16.51
C GLU A 112 0.47 6.63 15.72
N ARG A 113 0.78 7.93 15.53
CA ARG A 113 1.89 8.37 14.69
C ARG A 113 3.24 7.94 15.27
N ALA A 114 4.06 7.35 14.42
CA ALA A 114 5.46 7.06 14.66
C ALA A 114 6.34 7.89 13.70
N PRO A 115 7.65 8.04 13.96
CA PRO A 115 8.55 8.84 13.12
C PRO A 115 8.46 8.49 11.63
N VAL A 116 8.36 7.21 11.27
CA VAL A 116 8.27 6.75 9.88
C VAL A 116 6.98 7.22 9.18
N ASP A 117 5.89 7.45 9.91
CA ASP A 117 4.61 7.86 9.34
C ASP A 117 4.64 9.26 8.70
N LEU A 118 5.68 10.04 8.98
CA LEU A 118 5.95 11.29 8.30
C LEU A 118 6.29 11.10 6.82
N PHE A 119 6.86 9.96 6.47
CA PHE A 119 7.32 9.62 5.12
C PHE A 119 6.36 8.68 4.38
N VAL A 120 5.53 7.90 5.09
CA VAL A 120 4.63 6.91 4.49
C VAL A 120 3.66 7.54 3.51
N GLY A 121 3.57 7.00 2.31
CA GLY A 121 2.63 7.46 1.28
C GLY A 121 3.00 7.03 -0.13
N ILE A 122 2.19 7.48 -1.07
CA ILE A 122 2.47 7.42 -2.51
C ILE A 122 2.66 8.86 -2.98
N PHE A 123 3.77 9.10 -3.67
CA PHE A 123 4.17 10.42 -4.10
C PHE A 123 4.52 10.41 -5.58
N SER A 124 4.42 11.55 -6.24
CA SER A 124 4.80 11.69 -7.65
C SER A 124 5.51 13.02 -7.92
N HIS A 125 6.50 12.98 -8.79
CA HIS A 125 7.04 14.16 -9.45
C HIS A 125 6.52 14.23 -10.87
N LYS A 126 5.65 15.22 -11.15
CA LYS A 126 5.07 15.51 -12.49
C LYS A 126 4.52 14.29 -13.25
N GLY A 127 4.15 13.23 -12.56
CA GLY A 127 3.58 12.01 -13.14
C GLY A 127 4.59 11.01 -13.71
N PHE A 128 5.84 11.39 -13.99
CA PHE A 128 6.83 10.50 -14.59
C PHE A 128 7.77 9.81 -13.58
N MET A 129 7.90 10.34 -12.36
CA MET A 129 8.56 9.68 -11.24
C MET A 129 7.55 9.41 -10.13
N LYS A 130 7.62 8.24 -9.53
CA LYS A 130 6.79 7.84 -8.39
C LYS A 130 7.65 7.32 -7.25
N ALA A 131 7.23 7.59 -6.03
CA ALA A 131 7.82 7.03 -4.83
C ALA A 131 6.71 6.38 -3.98
N TYR A 132 6.93 5.14 -3.61
CA TYR A 132 6.03 4.35 -2.76
C TYR A 132 6.78 4.05 -1.46
N ILE A 133 6.29 4.60 -0.36
CA ILE A 133 6.89 4.43 0.96
C ILE A 133 5.89 3.74 1.86
N GLN A 134 6.16 2.48 2.16
CA GLN A 134 5.28 1.60 2.93
C GLN A 134 5.88 1.34 4.32
N ARG A 135 5.11 1.58 5.36
CA ARG A 135 5.52 1.31 6.74
C ARG A 135 5.85 -0.18 6.94
N LEU A 136 7.00 -0.46 7.56
CA LEU A 136 7.36 -1.78 8.11
C LEU A 136 7.15 -1.80 9.62
N ASP A 137 7.75 -0.85 10.34
CA ASP A 137 7.60 -0.67 11.78
C ASP A 137 7.53 0.82 12.19
N ALA A 138 7.85 1.17 13.41
CA ALA A 138 7.78 2.55 13.90
C ALA A 138 8.85 3.47 13.32
N THR A 139 9.95 2.93 12.83
CA THR A 139 11.15 3.65 12.38
C THR A 139 11.61 3.26 10.99
N SER A 140 11.07 2.19 10.41
CA SER A 140 11.49 1.66 9.10
C SER A 140 10.36 1.57 8.09
N ALA A 141 10.71 1.73 6.82
CA ALA A 141 9.80 1.65 5.68
C ALA A 141 10.45 0.92 4.50
N ARG A 142 9.63 0.23 3.71
CA ARG A 142 9.99 -0.19 2.37
C ARG A 142 9.86 1.01 1.44
N VAL A 143 10.88 1.25 0.62
CA VAL A 143 10.96 2.37 -0.31
C VAL A 143 11.14 1.81 -1.72
N LEU A 144 10.22 2.16 -2.62
CA LEU A 144 10.33 1.92 -4.05
C LEU A 144 10.25 3.27 -4.75
N ILE A 145 11.23 3.57 -5.60
CA ILE A 145 11.19 4.75 -6.47
C ILE A 145 11.40 4.29 -7.90
N GLU A 146 10.47 4.66 -8.75
CA GLU A 146 10.49 4.27 -10.16
C GLU A 146 10.08 5.41 -11.07
N GLY A 147 10.56 5.38 -12.28
CA GLY A 147 10.15 6.31 -13.32
C GLY A 147 11.05 6.26 -14.54
N ALA A 148 10.67 7.05 -15.54
CA ALA A 148 11.37 7.08 -16.82
C ALA A 148 11.38 8.50 -17.40
N ASP A 149 12.29 8.75 -18.36
CA ASP A 149 12.34 9.98 -19.13
C ASP A 149 10.98 10.24 -19.81
N PRO A 150 10.30 11.35 -19.46
CA PRO A 150 8.95 11.62 -19.94
C PRO A 150 8.88 12.00 -21.42
N GLU A 151 10.02 12.37 -22.03
CA GLU A 151 10.06 12.86 -23.41
C GLU A 151 10.46 11.77 -24.42
N ARG A 152 11.52 11.03 -24.11
CA ARG A 152 12.16 10.13 -25.10
C ARG A 152 12.46 8.73 -24.57
N GLY A 153 12.14 8.43 -23.32
CA GLY A 153 12.41 7.13 -22.71
C GLY A 153 13.90 6.75 -22.67
N ARG A 154 14.80 7.75 -22.57
CA ARG A 154 16.26 7.54 -22.66
C ARG A 154 16.84 6.95 -21.40
N TRP A 155 16.14 7.08 -20.28
CA TRP A 155 16.54 6.52 -18.99
C TRP A 155 15.33 5.98 -18.24
N ILE A 156 15.59 4.99 -17.42
CA ILE A 156 14.67 4.44 -16.45
C ILE A 156 15.40 4.49 -15.11
N CYS A 157 14.71 4.84 -14.04
CA CYS A 157 15.18 4.72 -12.67
C CYS A 157 14.36 3.68 -11.94
N HIS A 158 15.06 2.84 -11.17
CA HIS A 158 14.43 1.88 -10.28
C HIS A 158 15.30 1.73 -9.02
N PHE A 159 14.76 2.09 -7.87
CA PHE A 159 15.38 1.96 -6.56
C PHE A 159 14.45 1.18 -5.66
N GLU A 160 14.96 0.15 -5.05
CA GLU A 160 14.25 -0.73 -4.13
C GLU A 160 15.06 -0.92 -2.84
N GLY A 161 14.56 -0.41 -1.70
CA GLY A 161 15.35 -0.47 -0.49
C GLY A 161 14.53 -0.42 0.81
N ILE A 162 15.24 -0.59 1.90
CA ILE A 162 14.69 -0.39 3.25
C ILE A 162 15.22 0.93 3.79
N GLY A 163 14.29 1.81 4.14
CA GLY A 163 14.58 3.10 4.75
C GLY A 163 14.45 3.04 6.26
N THR A 164 15.35 3.72 6.96
CA THR A 164 15.28 3.94 8.42
C THR A 164 15.23 5.44 8.69
N VAL A 165 14.35 5.85 9.58
CA VAL A 165 14.27 7.26 10.01
C VAL A 165 15.48 7.58 10.87
N ARG A 166 16.16 8.66 10.49
CA ARG A 166 17.30 9.26 11.20
C ARG A 166 16.98 10.73 11.43
N GLU A 167 16.79 11.11 12.68
CA GLU A 167 16.42 12.51 13.00
C GLU A 167 15.21 13.00 12.18
N ASN A 168 15.45 13.80 11.14
CA ASN A 168 14.43 14.43 10.31
C ASN A 168 14.36 13.90 8.87
N HIS A 169 15.12 12.84 8.53
CA HIS A 169 15.16 12.27 7.21
C HIS A 169 14.94 10.75 7.24
N LEU A 170 14.59 10.17 6.10
CA LEU A 170 14.56 8.74 5.86
C LEU A 170 15.78 8.36 5.03
N GLU A 171 16.65 7.53 5.58
CA GLU A 171 17.81 7.00 4.88
C GLU A 171 17.49 5.59 4.38
N ALA A 172 17.42 5.42 3.07
CA ALA A 172 17.09 4.16 2.42
C ALA A 172 18.33 3.54 1.76
N LEU A 173 18.51 2.24 1.95
CA LEU A 173 19.58 1.44 1.35
C LEU A 173 18.96 0.39 0.43
N ASP A 174 19.37 0.40 -0.82
CA ASP A 174 19.18 -0.68 -1.76
C ASP A 174 20.30 -1.70 -1.53
N THR A 175 19.93 -2.90 -1.08
CA THR A 175 20.91 -3.94 -0.72
C THR A 175 21.47 -4.67 -1.93
N GLU A 176 20.83 -4.57 -3.10
CA GLU A 176 21.29 -5.18 -4.35
C GLU A 176 22.35 -4.32 -5.04
N THR A 177 22.06 -3.04 -5.20
CA THR A 177 22.95 -2.09 -5.89
C THR A 177 23.93 -1.39 -4.95
N GLY A 178 23.67 -1.40 -3.65
CA GLY A 178 24.38 -0.61 -2.64
C GLY A 178 24.04 0.88 -2.67
N GLY A 179 23.08 1.29 -3.49
CA GLY A 179 22.62 2.67 -3.59
C GLY A 179 22.00 3.15 -2.28
N ARG A 180 22.37 4.36 -1.84
CA ARG A 180 21.88 4.99 -0.61
C ARG A 180 21.18 6.29 -0.93
N LEU A 181 19.88 6.38 -0.60
CA LEU A 181 19.07 7.58 -0.76
C LEU A 181 18.72 8.21 0.58
N VAL A 182 18.83 9.52 0.63
CA VAL A 182 18.32 10.37 1.71
C VAL A 182 17.06 11.05 1.19
N LEU A 183 15.96 10.91 1.93
CA LEU A 183 14.68 11.55 1.65
C LEU A 183 14.33 12.48 2.81
N GLU A 184 14.03 13.72 2.49
CA GLU A 184 13.62 14.75 3.46
C GLU A 184 12.13 15.05 3.33
N ARG A 185 11.56 15.65 4.38
CA ARG A 185 10.20 16.19 4.34
C ARG A 185 10.16 17.49 3.56
N ASP A 186 9.17 17.65 2.68
CA ASP A 186 8.85 18.90 1.97
C ASP A 186 7.35 19.17 2.08
N GLY A 187 6.94 19.81 3.17
CA GLY A 187 5.52 20.01 3.49
C GLY A 187 4.76 18.68 3.58
N GLU A 188 3.74 18.51 2.74
CA GLU A 188 2.99 17.25 2.60
C GLU A 188 3.70 16.22 1.69
N GLY A 189 4.78 16.63 1.02
CA GLY A 189 5.56 15.80 0.11
C GLY A 189 6.87 15.31 0.72
N ILE A 190 7.74 14.83 -0.16
CA ILE A 190 9.12 14.45 0.12
C ILE A 190 10.05 15.09 -0.91
N LEU A 191 11.27 15.37 -0.50
CA LEU A 191 12.37 15.82 -1.33
C LEU A 191 13.47 14.77 -1.32
N ILE A 192 14.01 14.43 -2.46
CA ILE A 192 15.29 13.74 -2.60
C ILE A 192 16.31 14.84 -2.94
N PRO A 193 17.09 15.32 -1.95
CA PRO A 193 17.99 16.46 -2.15
C PRO A 193 19.21 16.13 -3.01
N ASN A 194 19.89 17.17 -3.47
CA ASN A 194 21.14 17.04 -4.23
C ASN A 194 22.32 16.79 -3.28
N LEU A 195 22.44 15.56 -2.79
CA LEU A 195 23.55 15.07 -1.96
C LEU A 195 24.42 14.10 -2.76
N ASP A 196 25.69 14.00 -2.42
CA ASP A 196 26.64 13.09 -3.09
C ASP A 196 26.17 11.63 -3.01
N SER A 197 25.60 11.20 -1.87
CA SER A 197 25.00 9.88 -1.71
C SER A 197 23.86 9.63 -2.68
N ASN A 198 23.00 10.63 -2.90
CA ASN A 198 21.85 10.53 -3.80
C ASN A 198 22.29 10.52 -5.26
N PHE A 199 23.35 11.26 -5.61
CA PHE A 199 23.97 11.17 -6.94
C PHE A 199 24.62 9.81 -7.17
N ALA A 200 25.30 9.24 -6.18
CA ALA A 200 25.85 7.89 -6.27
C ALA A 200 24.74 6.84 -6.46
N ALA A 201 23.60 6.98 -5.75
CA ALA A 201 22.44 6.12 -5.94
C ALA A 201 21.85 6.22 -7.35
N ASN A 202 21.80 7.43 -7.95
CA ASN A 202 21.35 7.59 -9.34
C ASN A 202 22.24 6.81 -10.33
N GLN A 203 23.56 6.77 -10.09
CA GLN A 203 24.48 6.08 -11.00
C GLN A 203 24.26 4.57 -11.06
N VAL A 204 23.78 3.97 -9.98
CA VAL A 204 23.56 2.52 -9.89
C VAL A 204 22.12 2.11 -10.08
N ASN A 205 21.18 3.04 -9.93
CA ASN A 205 19.73 2.77 -10.00
C ASN A 205 19.02 3.47 -11.17
N CYS A 206 19.74 4.25 -11.98
CA CYS A 206 19.19 4.93 -13.15
C CYS A 206 20.02 4.65 -14.40
N GLY A 207 19.37 4.67 -15.55
CA GLY A 207 20.07 4.75 -16.84
C GLY A 207 20.79 6.09 -17.03
N LEU A 208 21.57 6.20 -18.09
CA LEU A 208 22.43 7.36 -18.36
C LEU A 208 21.66 8.68 -18.30
N ASN A 209 22.13 9.60 -17.47
CA ASN A 209 21.52 10.91 -17.17
C ASN A 209 20.14 10.83 -16.47
N GLY A 210 19.74 9.66 -15.98
CA GLY A 210 18.56 9.54 -15.12
C GLY A 210 18.87 10.04 -13.72
N MET A 211 17.84 10.56 -13.02
CA MET A 211 17.96 11.02 -11.66
C MET A 211 16.65 10.83 -10.89
N MET A 212 16.76 10.69 -9.59
CA MET A 212 15.65 10.63 -8.64
C MET A 212 15.54 11.89 -7.76
N ASN A 213 16.47 12.82 -7.90
CA ASN A 213 16.60 14.05 -7.09
C ASN A 213 15.55 15.09 -7.44
N PHE A 214 14.33 14.88 -6.94
CA PHE A 214 13.17 15.75 -7.18
C PHE A 214 12.38 15.98 -5.89
N ALA A 215 11.56 17.04 -5.90
CA ALA A 215 10.46 17.18 -4.97
C ALA A 215 9.26 16.36 -5.48
N TYR A 216 8.72 15.49 -4.63
CA TYR A 216 7.59 14.64 -4.94
C TYR A 216 6.38 15.08 -4.12
N ARG A 217 5.24 15.25 -4.77
CA ARG A 217 3.99 15.60 -4.12
C ARG A 217 3.18 14.36 -3.78
N ARG A 218 2.55 14.37 -2.62
CA ARG A 218 1.69 13.27 -2.18
C ARG A 218 0.50 13.11 -3.14
N THR A 219 0.25 11.87 -3.56
CA THR A 219 -0.91 11.49 -4.39
C THR A 219 -1.92 10.67 -3.60
N ARG A 220 -1.49 10.07 -2.48
CA ARG A 220 -2.30 9.30 -1.53
C ARG A 220 -1.69 9.29 -0.15
#